data_82a42426ac62513cabc9b8378a872ff8
#
_entry.id   82a42426ac62513cabc9b8378a872ff8
#
_cell.length_a   1.000
_cell.length_b   1.000
_cell.length_c   1.000
_cell.angle_alpha   90.00
_cell.angle_beta   90.00
_cell.angle_gamma   90.00
#
_symmetry.space_group_name_H-M   'P 1'
#
loop_
_entity.id
_entity.type
_entity.pdbx_description
1 polymer ?
#
loop_
_entity_poly.entity_id
_entity_poly.type
_entity_poly.pdbx_seq_one_letter_code
_entity_poly.pdbx_strand_id
1 'polypeptide(L)'
;MTTIPSSGKAVTTKKLFSQETAVSIDIQADKSIVWALLTNASDFPRWNTTVISIDGRIAPGEKIKLRSKLDPKREFSLKVKEYDAEEKMVWGDAMGNRVFTLKTIGNNLTHFTMVEKIGGPLFPLFAGMIPPFDETFEQYVRDLKAEAEAISKTK
;
A
#
# COMPACT_ATOMS: atom_id res chain seq x y z
N MET A 1 -5.62 -0.77 21.17
CA MET A 1 -5.58 -0.19 19.81
C MET A 1 -4.17 0.31 19.53
N THR A 2 -3.57 -0.13 18.43
CA THR A 2 -2.23 0.31 18.06
C THR A 2 -2.31 1.65 17.35
N THR A 3 -1.61 2.66 17.86
CA THR A 3 -1.52 3.94 17.19
C THR A 3 -0.44 3.88 16.12
N ILE A 4 -0.79 4.23 14.87
CA ILE A 4 0.15 4.26 13.77
C ILE A 4 0.75 5.67 13.70
N PRO A 5 2.08 5.81 13.84
CA PRO A 5 2.69 7.13 13.76
C PRO A 5 2.67 7.68 12.33
N SER A 6 2.39 8.98 12.16
CA SER A 6 2.36 9.65 10.86
C SER A 6 3.74 9.92 10.28
N SER A 7 4.78 9.36 10.87
CA SER A 7 6.17 9.65 10.56
C SER A 7 6.75 8.85 9.38
N GLY A 8 5.94 8.01 8.73
CA GLY A 8 6.41 7.10 7.69
C GLY A 8 7.14 5.87 8.23
N LYS A 9 7.05 5.62 9.53
CA LYS A 9 7.62 4.42 10.15
C LYS A 9 6.59 3.30 10.19
N ALA A 10 6.99 2.10 9.78
CA ALA A 10 6.13 0.93 9.78
C ALA A 10 6.11 0.25 11.13
N VAL A 11 4.96 -0.30 11.48
CA VAL A 11 4.76 -1.08 12.71
C VAL A 11 4.19 -2.44 12.32
N THR A 12 4.85 -3.51 12.72
CA THR A 12 4.38 -4.87 12.49
C THR A 12 3.93 -5.49 13.80
N THR A 13 2.69 -6.00 13.80
CA THR A 13 2.12 -6.73 14.93
C THR A 13 1.91 -8.18 14.52
N LYS A 14 2.51 -9.12 15.27
CA LYS A 14 2.40 -10.55 14.99
C LYS A 14 1.48 -11.23 15.99
N LYS A 15 0.56 -12.05 15.47
CA LYS A 15 -0.34 -12.88 16.26
C LYS A 15 -0.20 -14.34 15.81
N LEU A 16 -0.83 -15.28 16.52
CA LEU A 16 -0.71 -16.70 16.20
C LEU A 16 -1.19 -17.02 14.78
N PHE A 17 -2.33 -16.45 14.37
CA PHE A 17 -2.94 -16.74 13.08
C PHE A 17 -2.89 -15.56 12.11
N SER A 18 -2.17 -14.50 12.42
CA SER A 18 -2.09 -13.33 11.54
C SER A 18 -0.89 -12.44 11.85
N GLN A 19 -0.56 -11.61 10.86
CA GLN A 19 0.46 -10.57 10.98
C GLN A 19 -0.08 -9.32 10.28
N GLU A 20 0.14 -8.16 10.89
CA GLU A 20 -0.29 -6.88 10.33
C GLU A 20 0.88 -5.92 10.31
N THR A 21 1.14 -5.31 9.15
CA THR A 21 2.12 -4.24 9.01
C THR A 21 1.38 -2.97 8.59
N ALA A 22 1.62 -1.89 9.32
CA ALA A 22 0.93 -0.62 9.09
C ALA A 22 1.93 0.52 9.01
N VAL A 23 1.67 1.46 8.10
CA VAL A 23 2.47 2.66 7.93
C VAL A 23 1.55 3.84 7.60
N SER A 24 1.91 5.02 8.07
CA SER A 24 1.12 6.23 7.86
C SER A 24 2.06 7.41 7.64
N ILE A 25 1.68 8.33 6.76
CA ILE A 25 2.47 9.54 6.47
C ILE A 25 1.55 10.67 6.03
N ASP A 26 1.96 11.90 6.33
CA ASP A 26 1.28 13.10 5.84
C ASP A 26 1.95 13.57 4.56
N ILE A 27 1.16 13.84 3.53
CA ILE A 27 1.62 14.21 2.19
C ILE A 27 1.09 15.60 1.85
N GLN A 28 2.00 16.51 1.49
CA GLN A 28 1.64 17.89 1.13
C GLN A 28 1.16 17.93 -0.33
N ALA A 29 0.01 17.29 -0.57
CA ALA A 29 -0.67 17.23 -1.86
C ALA A 29 -2.13 16.90 -1.65
N ASP A 30 -2.96 17.31 -2.62
CA ASP A 30 -4.37 16.96 -2.61
C ASP A 30 -4.57 15.45 -2.76
N LYS A 31 -5.61 14.92 -2.15
CA LYS A 31 -5.90 13.48 -2.22
C LYS A 31 -6.11 12.97 -3.64
N SER A 32 -6.57 13.83 -4.56
CA SER A 32 -6.74 13.47 -5.97
C SER A 32 -5.41 13.10 -6.63
N ILE A 33 -4.33 13.79 -6.26
CA ILE A 33 -2.99 13.50 -6.77
C ILE A 33 -2.50 12.17 -6.22
N VAL A 34 -2.64 11.97 -4.92
CA VAL A 34 -2.24 10.71 -4.26
C VAL A 34 -3.01 9.54 -4.85
N TRP A 35 -4.33 9.71 -5.02
CA TRP A 35 -5.19 8.66 -5.57
C TRP A 35 -4.81 8.30 -7.01
N ALA A 36 -4.52 9.31 -7.83
CA ALA A 36 -4.11 9.10 -9.22
C ALA A 36 -2.85 8.23 -9.30
N LEU A 37 -1.87 8.48 -8.42
CA LEU A 37 -0.66 7.66 -8.35
C LEU A 37 -0.95 6.23 -7.92
N LEU A 38 -1.80 6.06 -6.92
CA LEU A 38 -2.12 4.73 -6.37
C LEU A 38 -2.94 3.86 -7.32
N THR A 39 -3.60 4.45 -8.31
CA THR A 39 -4.52 3.72 -9.20
C THR A 39 -4.05 3.61 -10.64
N ASN A 40 -2.86 4.13 -10.96
CA ASN A 40 -2.27 4.00 -12.29
C ASN A 40 -1.24 2.87 -12.31
N ALA A 41 -1.70 1.66 -12.60
CA ALA A 41 -0.90 0.44 -12.50
C ALA A 41 0.39 0.49 -13.32
N SER A 42 0.31 0.88 -14.58
CA SER A 42 1.46 0.85 -15.49
C SER A 42 2.53 1.89 -15.14
N ASP A 43 2.18 2.92 -14.40
CA ASP A 43 3.10 3.99 -14.02
C ASP A 43 3.84 3.72 -12.70
N PHE A 44 3.41 2.71 -11.96
CA PHE A 44 3.95 2.42 -10.62
C PHE A 44 5.47 2.29 -10.59
N PRO A 45 6.11 1.54 -11.49
CA PRO A 45 7.57 1.37 -11.42
C PRO A 45 8.35 2.66 -11.63
N ARG A 46 7.76 3.67 -12.28
CA ARG A 46 8.41 4.95 -12.53
C ARG A 46 8.71 5.70 -11.23
N TRP A 47 7.77 5.65 -10.28
CA TRP A 47 7.91 6.45 -9.06
C TRP A 47 8.05 5.60 -7.78
N ASN A 48 7.65 4.33 -7.80
CA ASN A 48 7.69 3.49 -6.60
C ASN A 48 8.77 2.40 -6.74
N THR A 49 9.85 2.58 -5.99
CA THR A 49 11.01 1.68 -6.08
C THR A 49 10.78 0.31 -5.46
N THR A 50 9.67 0.10 -4.75
CA THR A 50 9.35 -1.19 -4.13
C THR A 50 8.57 -2.12 -5.07
N VAL A 51 8.03 -1.59 -6.16
CA VAL A 51 7.20 -2.33 -7.11
C VAL A 51 7.96 -2.53 -8.42
N ILE A 52 8.04 -3.80 -8.87
CA ILE A 52 8.64 -4.13 -10.16
C ILE A 52 7.63 -3.89 -11.27
N SER A 53 6.40 -4.40 -11.10
CA SER A 53 5.32 -4.23 -12.08
C SER A 53 3.94 -4.46 -11.47
N ILE A 54 2.94 -3.83 -12.04
CA ILE A 54 1.54 -4.14 -11.79
C ILE A 54 0.88 -4.26 -13.16
N ASP A 55 0.44 -5.47 -13.51
CA ASP A 55 -0.28 -5.74 -14.75
C ASP A 55 -1.77 -5.78 -14.46
N GLY A 56 -2.57 -5.24 -15.36
CA GLY A 56 -4.02 -5.12 -15.20
C GLY A 56 -4.44 -3.71 -14.89
N ARG A 57 -5.73 -3.52 -14.63
CA ARG A 57 -6.32 -2.21 -14.34
C ARG A 57 -6.74 -2.15 -12.87
N ILE A 58 -6.27 -1.15 -12.15
CA ILE A 58 -6.68 -0.92 -10.76
C ILE A 58 -8.04 -0.21 -10.80
N ALA A 59 -9.10 -1.01 -10.71
CA ALA A 59 -10.49 -0.55 -10.79
C ALA A 59 -11.38 -1.52 -10.01
N PRO A 60 -12.61 -1.11 -9.66
CA PRO A 60 -13.50 -1.97 -8.85
C PRO A 60 -13.68 -3.37 -9.42
N GLY A 61 -13.41 -4.39 -8.62
CA GLY A 61 -13.61 -5.79 -8.98
C GLY A 61 -12.59 -6.38 -9.93
N GLU A 62 -11.66 -5.59 -10.42
CA GLU A 62 -10.65 -6.05 -11.37
C GLU A 62 -9.54 -6.85 -10.69
N LYS A 63 -8.93 -7.75 -11.46
CA LYS A 63 -7.78 -8.52 -11.02
C LYS A 63 -6.50 -7.88 -11.54
N ILE A 64 -5.47 -7.87 -10.71
CA ILE A 64 -4.15 -7.37 -11.06
C ILE A 64 -3.08 -8.41 -10.74
N LYS A 65 -1.93 -8.30 -11.40
CA LYS A 65 -0.76 -9.13 -11.13
C LYS A 65 0.38 -8.21 -10.70
N LEU A 66 0.88 -8.44 -9.50
CA LEU A 66 1.88 -7.58 -8.88
C LEU A 66 3.17 -8.35 -8.63
N ARG A 67 4.29 -7.71 -9.01
CA ARG A 67 5.63 -8.16 -8.64
C ARG A 67 6.27 -7.10 -7.76
N SER A 68 6.80 -7.53 -6.63
CA SER A 68 7.44 -6.67 -5.64
C SER A 68 8.94 -6.98 -5.56
N LYS A 69 9.74 -5.96 -5.27
CA LYS A 69 11.17 -6.17 -5.00
C LYS A 69 11.42 -6.99 -3.74
N LEU A 70 10.43 -7.07 -2.86
CA LEU A 70 10.50 -7.89 -1.65
C LEU A 70 10.59 -9.39 -1.97
N ASP A 71 9.92 -9.82 -3.07
CA ASP A 71 9.96 -11.20 -3.55
C ASP A 71 9.92 -11.19 -5.09
N PRO A 72 11.05 -10.87 -5.75
CA PRO A 72 11.06 -10.58 -7.19
C PRO A 72 10.67 -11.75 -8.11
N LYS A 73 10.78 -12.97 -7.61
CA LYS A 73 10.48 -14.17 -8.41
C LYS A 73 9.01 -14.52 -8.39
N ARG A 74 8.23 -13.95 -7.47
CA ARG A 74 6.84 -14.29 -7.29
C ARG A 74 5.93 -13.23 -7.92
N GLU A 75 4.91 -13.70 -8.64
CA GLU A 75 3.83 -12.86 -9.14
C GLU A 75 2.60 -13.10 -8.27
N PHE A 76 2.08 -12.03 -7.69
CA PHE A 76 0.88 -12.09 -6.86
C PHE A 76 -0.34 -11.76 -7.70
N SER A 77 -1.33 -12.67 -7.72
CA SER A 77 -2.63 -12.41 -8.34
C SER A 77 -3.56 -11.85 -7.26
N LEU A 78 -3.98 -10.61 -7.42
CA LEU A 78 -4.75 -9.89 -6.44
C LEU A 78 -6.04 -9.36 -7.06
N LYS A 79 -7.06 -9.18 -6.24
CA LYS A 79 -8.34 -8.61 -6.67
C LYS A 79 -8.57 -7.29 -5.94
N VAL A 80 -9.05 -6.29 -6.66
CA VAL A 80 -9.48 -5.02 -6.06
C VAL A 80 -10.86 -5.27 -5.44
N LYS A 81 -10.89 -5.43 -4.12
CA LYS A 81 -12.09 -5.84 -3.37
C LYS A 81 -12.99 -4.68 -2.97
N GLU A 82 -12.36 -3.54 -2.67
CA GLU A 82 -13.08 -2.30 -2.34
C GLU A 82 -12.43 -1.15 -3.09
N TYR A 83 -13.24 -0.22 -3.55
CA TYR A 83 -12.76 0.93 -4.32
C TYR A 83 -13.71 2.10 -4.08
N ASP A 84 -13.32 2.98 -3.16
CA ASP A 84 -14.04 4.20 -2.85
C ASP A 84 -13.13 5.36 -3.23
N ALA A 85 -13.39 5.96 -4.39
CA ALA A 85 -12.48 6.90 -5.04
C ALA A 85 -12.00 8.01 -4.11
N GLU A 86 -10.68 8.19 -4.06
CA GLU A 86 -9.98 9.19 -3.25
C GLU A 86 -10.09 9.00 -1.74
N GLU A 87 -10.68 7.88 -1.28
CA GLU A 87 -10.84 7.62 0.13
C GLU A 87 -10.26 6.28 0.58
N LYS A 88 -10.64 5.19 -0.08
CA LYS A 88 -10.24 3.86 0.36
C LYS A 88 -10.16 2.87 -0.79
N MET A 89 -9.15 2.04 -0.77
CA MET A 89 -9.02 0.91 -1.68
C MET A 89 -8.50 -0.30 -0.92
N VAL A 90 -9.01 -1.47 -1.25
CA VAL A 90 -8.52 -2.74 -0.71
C VAL A 90 -8.23 -3.67 -1.86
N TRP A 91 -7.04 -4.24 -1.89
CA TRP A 91 -6.76 -5.36 -2.77
C TRP A 91 -6.15 -6.52 -2.00
N GLY A 92 -6.31 -7.72 -2.52
CA GLY A 92 -5.78 -8.89 -1.85
C GLY A 92 -6.18 -10.20 -2.50
N ASP A 93 -5.88 -11.27 -1.79
CA ASP A 93 -6.22 -12.63 -2.17
C ASP A 93 -6.82 -13.37 -0.96
N ALA A 94 -6.82 -14.71 -1.00
CA ALA A 94 -7.35 -15.50 0.11
C ALA A 94 -6.49 -15.44 1.37
N MET A 95 -5.21 -15.05 1.24
CA MET A 95 -4.25 -15.06 2.34
C MET A 95 -4.12 -13.71 3.03
N GLY A 96 -4.38 -12.62 2.32
CA GLY A 96 -4.20 -11.30 2.91
C GLY A 96 -4.76 -10.18 2.08
N ASN A 97 -4.87 -9.02 2.73
CA ASN A 97 -5.39 -7.80 2.13
C ASN A 97 -4.47 -6.64 2.44
N ARG A 98 -4.38 -5.72 1.48
CA ARG A 98 -3.73 -4.43 1.67
C ARG A 98 -4.80 -3.35 1.58
N VAL A 99 -4.87 -2.50 2.60
CA VAL A 99 -5.84 -1.42 2.71
C VAL A 99 -5.13 -0.09 2.58
N PHE A 100 -5.60 0.74 1.64
CA PHE A 100 -5.10 2.08 1.41
C PHE A 100 -6.19 3.06 1.82
N THR A 101 -5.86 4.03 2.66
CA THR A 101 -6.81 5.02 3.14
C THR A 101 -6.22 6.42 2.97
N LEU A 102 -7.04 7.35 2.45
CA LEU A 102 -6.67 8.74 2.28
C LEU A 102 -7.66 9.60 3.04
N LYS A 103 -7.15 10.60 3.78
CA LYS A 103 -7.97 11.54 4.51
C LYS A 103 -7.40 12.94 4.34
N THR A 104 -8.23 13.89 3.91
CA THR A 104 -7.83 15.29 3.86
C THR A 104 -7.76 15.84 5.29
N ILE A 105 -6.61 16.37 5.67
CA ILE A 105 -6.39 16.91 7.01
C ILE A 105 -6.02 18.39 7.02
N GLY A 106 -5.97 18.99 5.84
CA GLY A 106 -5.67 20.41 5.67
C GLY A 106 -5.67 20.78 4.21
N ASN A 107 -5.37 22.04 3.90
CA ASN A 107 -5.30 22.51 2.53
C ASN A 107 -4.13 21.84 1.80
N ASN A 108 -4.42 21.08 0.73
CA ASN A 108 -3.44 20.27 0.01
C ASN A 108 -2.59 19.43 0.96
N LEU A 109 -3.24 18.84 1.97
CA LEU A 109 -2.58 18.01 2.95
C LEU A 109 -3.41 16.75 3.16
N THR A 110 -2.83 15.60 2.83
CA THR A 110 -3.49 14.30 2.88
C THR A 110 -2.75 13.39 3.86
N HIS A 111 -3.52 12.77 4.75
CA HIS A 111 -3.02 11.69 5.61
C HIS A 111 -3.24 10.37 4.87
N PHE A 112 -2.15 9.67 4.58
CA PHE A 112 -2.16 8.39 3.89
C PHE A 112 -1.81 7.26 4.86
N THR A 113 -2.60 6.19 4.82
CA THR A 113 -2.35 4.97 5.63
C THR A 113 -2.38 3.75 4.73
N MET A 114 -1.43 2.86 4.91
CA MET A 114 -1.37 1.57 4.22
C MET A 114 -1.19 0.46 5.25
N VAL A 115 -2.09 -0.51 5.23
CA VAL A 115 -2.09 -1.63 6.18
C VAL A 115 -2.17 -2.93 5.42
N GLU A 116 -1.27 -3.87 5.69
CA GLU A 116 -1.36 -5.20 5.12
C GLU A 116 -1.56 -6.22 6.23
N LYS A 117 -2.60 -7.02 6.10
CA LYS A 117 -2.89 -8.10 7.03
C LYS A 117 -2.83 -9.43 6.28
N ILE A 118 -1.99 -10.33 6.78
CA ILE A 118 -1.84 -11.69 6.26
C ILE A 118 -2.25 -12.65 7.37
N GLY A 119 -3.07 -13.64 7.03
CA GLY A 119 -3.51 -14.59 8.07
C GLY A 119 -4.43 -15.68 7.55
N GLY A 120 -4.91 -16.49 8.47
CA GLY A 120 -5.80 -17.61 8.22
C GLY A 120 -5.44 -18.80 9.08
N PRO A 121 -6.26 -19.90 9.02
CA PRO A 121 -6.02 -21.08 9.85
C PRO A 121 -4.66 -21.73 9.66
N LEU A 122 -4.09 -21.63 8.47
CA LEU A 122 -2.80 -22.24 8.15
C LEU A 122 -1.61 -21.27 8.32
N PHE A 123 -1.87 -20.05 8.78
CA PHE A 123 -0.83 -19.04 8.94
C PHE A 123 0.38 -19.51 9.75
N PRO A 124 0.23 -20.23 10.89
CA PRO A 124 1.39 -20.66 11.66
C PRO A 124 2.37 -21.55 10.88
N LEU A 125 1.88 -22.25 9.85
CA LEU A 125 2.70 -23.16 9.05
C LEU A 125 3.67 -22.43 8.11
N PHE A 126 3.34 -21.19 7.72
CA PHE A 126 4.17 -20.43 6.77
C PHE A 126 4.62 -19.06 7.29
N ALA A 127 4.28 -18.70 8.54
CA ALA A 127 4.63 -17.40 9.11
C ALA A 127 6.13 -17.09 9.02
N GLY A 128 6.99 -18.08 9.22
CA GLY A 128 8.43 -17.90 9.14
C GLY A 128 8.97 -17.68 7.72
N MET A 129 8.15 -17.90 6.69
CA MET A 129 8.52 -17.70 5.28
C MET A 129 8.16 -16.31 4.77
N ILE A 130 7.44 -15.53 5.57
CA ILE A 130 7.04 -14.18 5.20
C ILE A 130 8.20 -13.22 5.47
N PRO A 131 8.72 -12.51 4.45
CA PRO A 131 9.77 -11.53 4.67
C PRO A 131 9.24 -10.33 5.46
N PRO A 132 10.09 -9.62 6.21
CA PRO A 132 9.66 -8.43 6.92
C PRO A 132 9.28 -7.31 5.95
N PHE A 133 8.15 -6.64 6.20
CA PHE A 133 7.62 -5.58 5.32
C PHE A 133 8.02 -4.17 5.74
N ASP A 134 8.54 -3.99 6.95
CA ASP A 134 8.72 -2.66 7.54
C ASP A 134 9.51 -1.71 6.64
N GLU A 135 10.68 -2.13 6.21
CA GLU A 135 11.55 -1.30 5.37
C GLU A 135 10.93 -1.00 4.00
N THR A 136 10.30 -2.00 3.39
CA THR A 136 9.62 -1.86 2.10
C THR A 136 8.42 -0.91 2.22
N PHE A 137 7.65 -1.00 3.29
CA PHE A 137 6.52 -0.11 3.54
C PHE A 137 6.99 1.32 3.76
N GLU A 138 8.06 1.50 4.51
CA GLU A 138 8.63 2.83 4.74
C GLU A 138 9.11 3.45 3.44
N GLN A 139 9.77 2.68 2.58
CA GLN A 139 10.20 3.16 1.27
C GLN A 139 9.01 3.48 0.36
N TYR A 140 7.97 2.65 0.39
CA TYR A 140 6.75 2.87 -0.39
C TYR A 140 6.14 4.25 -0.11
N VAL A 141 5.95 4.58 1.17
CA VAL A 141 5.33 5.86 1.52
C VAL A 141 6.26 7.05 1.27
N ARG A 142 7.57 6.88 1.41
CA ARG A 142 8.52 7.93 1.05
C ARG A 142 8.47 8.24 -0.46
N ASP A 143 8.41 7.20 -1.28
CA ASP A 143 8.31 7.36 -2.74
C ASP A 143 7.00 8.05 -3.13
N LEU A 144 5.89 7.62 -2.53
CA LEU A 144 4.57 8.22 -2.79
C LEU A 144 4.56 9.70 -2.39
N LYS A 145 5.07 10.02 -1.22
CA LYS A 145 5.15 11.40 -0.72
C LYS A 145 5.99 12.26 -1.66
N ALA A 146 7.17 11.80 -2.03
CA ALA A 146 8.09 12.55 -2.90
C ALA A 146 7.44 12.85 -4.25
N GLU A 147 6.81 11.86 -4.89
CA GLU A 147 6.20 12.02 -6.20
C GLU A 147 4.96 12.92 -6.13
N ALA A 148 4.08 12.68 -5.16
CA ALA A 148 2.86 13.47 -5.02
C ALA A 148 3.18 14.94 -4.75
N GLU A 149 4.16 15.21 -3.89
CA GLU A 149 4.56 16.58 -3.57
C GLU A 149 5.25 17.27 -4.75
N ALA A 150 6.02 16.53 -5.54
CA ALA A 150 6.62 17.06 -6.77
C ALA A 150 5.55 17.48 -7.78
N ILE A 151 4.52 16.64 -7.97
CA ILE A 151 3.39 16.96 -8.86
C ILE A 151 2.62 18.16 -8.32
N SER A 152 2.36 18.21 -7.03
CA SER A 152 1.62 19.30 -6.38
C SER A 152 2.28 20.66 -6.59
N LYS A 153 3.62 20.71 -6.58
CA LYS A 153 4.37 21.95 -6.78
C LYS A 153 4.34 22.49 -8.21
N THR A 154 3.97 21.64 -9.16
CA THR A 154 3.89 22.05 -10.58
C THR A 154 2.51 22.57 -10.99
N LYS A 155 1.54 22.56 -10.06
CA LYS A 155 0.17 22.98 -10.33
C LYS A 155 -0.15 24.37 -9.82
#